data_cbbde04e078c999db72676509bd9033c
#
_entry.id   cbbde04e078c999db72676509bd9033c
#
_cell.length_a   1.000
_cell.length_b   1.000
_cell.length_c   1.000
_cell.angle_alpha   90.00
_cell.angle_beta   90.00
_cell.angle_gamma   90.00
#
_symmetry.space_group_name_H-M   'P 1'
#
loop_
_entity.id
_entity.type
_entity.pdbx_description
1 polymer ?
#
loop_
_entity_poly.entity_id
_entity_poly.type
_entity_poly.pdbx_seq_one_letter_code
_entity_poly.pdbx_strand_id
1 'polypeptide(L)'
;MTTSINIDPSAHMQQILAKQKAAHLRDGAPSLAKRIAWLDRCIGLLVDHASEIEQALIADFGARSADATRFTDVAGSIGPLKHAKAHLAKWMKTEKRKTTPAILGLFGARAEVQYQPKGVVGVISPWNFPINLTFAPLAGILAAGNRAMIKPSEFTPATSELMAKMFASVFSDEEIAVITGGPEVGQAFSGLAFDHMIFTGATGVARHVMRAAAENLVPLTLELGGKSPVILGNSADFATAAAR
;
A
#
# COMPACT_ATOMS: atom_id res chain seq x y z
N MET A 1 7.16 -7.63 38.13
CA MET A 1 5.81 -7.35 37.61
C MET A 1 5.95 -6.23 36.59
N THR A 2 6.05 -6.61 35.32
CA THR A 2 6.09 -5.64 34.20
C THR A 2 4.64 -5.27 33.88
N THR A 3 4.24 -4.07 34.28
CA THR A 3 2.96 -3.49 33.91
C THR A 3 3.00 -3.25 32.39
N SER A 4 2.40 -4.17 31.63
CA SER A 4 2.09 -3.92 30.23
C SER A 4 1.09 -2.75 30.19
N ILE A 5 1.57 -1.58 29.77
CA ILE A 5 0.69 -0.44 29.46
C ILE A 5 -0.17 -0.89 28.29
N ASN A 6 -1.42 -1.18 28.57
CA ASN A 6 -2.41 -1.52 27.54
C ASN A 6 -2.75 -0.21 26.80
N ILE A 7 -1.96 0.14 25.79
CA ILE A 7 -2.22 1.32 24.96
C ILE A 7 -3.43 0.96 24.10
N ASP A 8 -4.48 1.76 24.18
CA ASP A 8 -5.62 1.67 23.27
C ASP A 8 -5.10 1.69 21.82
N PRO A 9 -5.37 0.65 21.02
CA PRO A 9 -4.89 0.57 19.63
C PRO A 9 -5.27 1.81 18.80
N SER A 10 -6.41 2.43 19.08
CA SER A 10 -6.85 3.65 18.41
C SER A 10 -5.94 4.83 18.72
N ALA A 11 -5.60 5.02 20.00
CA ALA A 11 -4.70 6.10 20.44
C ALA A 11 -3.30 5.94 19.85
N HIS A 12 -2.77 4.70 19.80
CA HIS A 12 -1.49 4.41 19.19
C HIS A 12 -1.46 4.75 17.69
N MET A 13 -2.47 4.32 16.94
CA MET A 13 -2.59 4.63 15.51
C MET A 13 -2.69 6.14 15.26
N GLN A 14 -3.45 6.87 16.07
CA GLN A 14 -3.55 8.33 15.98
C GLN A 14 -2.20 9.01 16.22
N GLN A 15 -1.41 8.54 17.19
CA GLN A 15 -0.06 9.05 17.45
C GLN A 15 0.88 8.83 16.26
N ILE A 16 0.87 7.64 15.64
CA ILE A 16 1.68 7.36 14.45
C ILE A 16 1.25 8.26 13.29
N LEU A 17 -0.05 8.38 13.04
CA LEU A 17 -0.56 9.25 11.98
C LEU A 17 -0.14 10.71 12.19
N ALA A 18 -0.28 11.22 13.41
CA ALA A 18 0.13 12.57 13.77
C ALA A 18 1.64 12.78 13.55
N LYS A 19 2.47 11.80 13.96
CA LYS A 19 3.91 11.79 13.75
C LYS A 19 4.27 11.82 12.27
N GLN A 20 3.61 11.00 11.43
CA GLN A 20 3.82 10.99 9.98
C GLN A 20 3.39 12.29 9.32
N LYS A 21 2.26 12.87 9.71
CA LYS A 21 1.80 14.18 9.19
C LYS A 21 2.76 15.30 9.58
N ALA A 22 3.20 15.35 10.83
CA ALA A 22 4.19 16.33 11.28
C ALA A 22 5.52 16.20 10.50
N ALA A 23 5.99 14.97 10.29
CA ALA A 23 7.19 14.72 9.51
C ALA A 23 7.01 15.08 8.02
N HIS A 24 5.81 14.87 7.44
CA HIS A 24 5.52 15.31 6.08
C HIS A 24 5.60 16.84 5.94
N LEU A 25 5.01 17.57 6.87
CA LEU A 25 5.05 19.04 6.87
C LEU A 25 6.45 19.59 7.13
N ARG A 26 7.21 18.98 8.03
CA ARG A 26 8.58 19.37 8.37
C ARG A 26 9.55 19.17 7.20
N ASP A 27 9.48 18.00 6.55
CA ASP A 27 10.46 17.58 5.54
C ASP A 27 10.09 18.04 4.11
N GLY A 28 8.83 18.37 3.87
CA GLY A 28 8.32 18.70 2.55
C GLY A 28 8.32 17.51 1.58
N ALA A 29 8.24 17.80 0.28
CA ALA A 29 8.25 16.78 -0.76
C ALA A 29 9.62 16.10 -0.86
N PRO A 30 9.71 14.75 -0.74
CA PRO A 30 10.99 14.06 -0.85
C PRO A 30 11.64 14.20 -2.22
N SER A 31 12.96 14.32 -2.24
CA SER A 31 13.75 14.35 -3.47
C SER A 31 13.64 13.04 -4.28
N LEU A 32 14.00 13.10 -5.56
CA LEU A 32 14.10 11.91 -6.43
C LEU A 32 14.97 10.82 -5.78
N ALA A 33 16.14 11.19 -5.25
CA ALA A 33 17.07 10.25 -4.62
C ALA A 33 16.44 9.57 -3.38
N LYS A 34 15.71 10.33 -2.55
CA LYS A 34 15.04 9.76 -1.36
C LYS A 34 13.93 8.78 -1.74
N ARG A 35 13.13 9.10 -2.76
CA ARG A 35 12.06 8.20 -3.25
C ARG A 35 12.62 6.92 -3.86
N ILE A 36 13.71 7.02 -4.63
CA ILE A 36 14.44 5.85 -5.17
C ILE A 36 14.95 4.98 -4.01
N ALA A 37 15.57 5.58 -2.99
CA ALA A 37 16.07 4.84 -1.84
C ALA A 37 14.94 4.10 -1.07
N TRP A 38 13.74 4.68 -0.98
CA TRP A 38 12.59 4.00 -0.39
C TRP A 38 12.15 2.77 -1.22
N LEU A 39 12.08 2.93 -2.56
CA LEU A 39 11.75 1.82 -3.46
C LEU A 39 12.81 0.70 -3.40
N ASP A 40 14.09 1.06 -3.31
CA ASP A 40 15.19 0.10 -3.18
C ASP A 40 15.14 -0.67 -1.85
N ARG A 41 14.81 0.00 -0.73
CA ARG A 41 14.59 -0.68 0.55
C ARG A 41 13.44 -1.70 0.45
N CYS A 42 12.32 -1.34 -0.19
CA CYS A 42 11.21 -2.29 -0.40
C CYS A 42 11.63 -3.49 -1.26
N ILE A 43 12.43 -3.28 -2.32
CA ILE A 43 12.97 -4.38 -3.13
C ILE A 43 13.91 -5.25 -2.30
N GLY A 44 14.79 -4.64 -1.49
CA GLY A 44 15.68 -5.35 -0.58
C GLY A 44 14.91 -6.23 0.39
N LEU A 45 13.87 -5.71 1.06
CA LEU A 45 13.01 -6.49 1.96
C LEU A 45 12.45 -7.75 1.29
N LEU A 46 11.96 -7.65 0.05
CA LEU A 46 11.38 -8.77 -0.68
C LEU A 46 12.43 -9.83 -1.08
N VAL A 47 13.64 -9.40 -1.43
CA VAL A 47 14.72 -10.30 -1.84
C VAL A 47 15.35 -10.98 -0.63
N ASP A 48 15.68 -10.21 0.39
CA ASP A 48 16.41 -10.67 1.57
C ASP A 48 15.56 -11.59 2.46
N HIS A 49 14.23 -11.37 2.50
CA HIS A 49 13.28 -12.14 3.29
C HIS A 49 12.44 -13.14 2.49
N ALA A 50 12.83 -13.46 1.22
CA ALA A 50 12.02 -14.34 0.37
C ALA A 50 11.69 -15.69 1.02
N SER A 51 12.64 -16.32 1.69
CA SER A 51 12.44 -17.61 2.38
C SER A 51 11.56 -17.47 3.62
N GLU A 52 11.67 -16.38 4.36
CA GLU A 52 10.80 -16.12 5.53
C GLU A 52 9.36 -15.86 5.09
N ILE A 53 9.17 -15.14 3.96
CA ILE A 53 7.85 -14.92 3.35
C ILE A 53 7.22 -16.25 2.95
N GLU A 54 7.97 -17.17 2.33
CA GLU A 54 7.48 -18.51 2.00
C GLU A 54 7.00 -19.25 3.25
N GLN A 55 7.81 -19.26 4.31
CA GLN A 55 7.49 -19.94 5.56
C GLN A 55 6.25 -19.33 6.24
N ALA A 56 6.15 -18.01 6.29
CA ALA A 56 5.01 -17.33 6.87
C ALA A 56 3.72 -17.62 6.11
N LEU A 57 3.76 -17.60 4.77
CA LEU A 57 2.60 -17.92 3.93
C LEU A 57 2.21 -19.40 4.02
N ILE A 58 3.16 -20.32 4.15
CA ILE A 58 2.86 -21.74 4.42
C ILE A 58 2.20 -21.89 5.79
N ALA A 59 2.67 -21.19 6.82
CA ALA A 59 2.07 -21.23 8.15
C ALA A 59 0.63 -20.72 8.16
N ASP A 60 0.34 -19.64 7.41
CA ASP A 60 -1.00 -19.05 7.33
C ASP A 60 -1.97 -19.88 6.47
N PHE A 61 -1.52 -20.50 5.38
CA PHE A 61 -2.37 -21.21 4.42
C PHE A 61 -2.33 -22.73 4.55
N GLY A 62 -1.37 -23.28 5.28
CA GLY A 62 -1.19 -24.72 5.48
C GLY A 62 -0.57 -25.46 4.30
N ALA A 63 -0.88 -25.11 3.05
CA ALA A 63 -0.44 -25.84 1.86
C ALA A 63 -0.12 -24.94 0.65
N ARG A 64 0.34 -23.71 0.87
CA ARG A 64 0.71 -22.80 -0.22
C ARG A 64 2.05 -23.22 -0.84
N SER A 65 2.10 -23.34 -2.18
CA SER A 65 3.32 -23.70 -2.90
C SER A 65 4.38 -22.59 -2.77
N ALA A 66 5.63 -22.98 -2.46
CA ALA A 66 6.77 -22.06 -2.42
C ALA A 66 6.99 -21.37 -3.78
N ASP A 67 6.87 -22.12 -4.90
CA ASP A 67 7.03 -21.54 -6.24
C ASP A 67 5.93 -20.53 -6.55
N ALA A 68 4.68 -20.82 -6.18
CA ALA A 68 3.58 -19.87 -6.32
C ALA A 68 3.87 -18.60 -5.50
N THR A 69 4.33 -18.72 -4.25
CA THR A 69 4.72 -17.59 -3.39
C THR A 69 5.82 -16.76 -4.02
N ARG A 70 6.89 -17.39 -4.50
CA ARG A 70 8.00 -16.69 -5.16
C ARG A 70 7.55 -15.91 -6.38
N PHE A 71 6.68 -16.52 -7.18
CA PHE A 71 6.21 -15.89 -8.41
C PHE A 71 5.18 -14.79 -8.15
N THR A 72 4.15 -15.07 -7.34
CA THR A 72 3.02 -14.13 -7.15
C THR A 72 3.31 -13.06 -6.12
N ASP A 73 3.86 -13.44 -4.95
CA ASP A 73 4.05 -12.50 -3.85
C ASP A 73 5.40 -11.79 -3.93
N VAL A 74 6.50 -12.51 -4.16
CA VAL A 74 7.82 -11.89 -4.19
C VAL A 74 8.10 -11.21 -5.53
N ALA A 75 8.17 -11.98 -6.63
CA ALA A 75 8.50 -11.42 -7.95
C ALA A 75 7.42 -10.47 -8.46
N GLY A 76 6.14 -10.79 -8.22
CA GLY A 76 5.01 -9.94 -8.55
C GLY A 76 5.05 -8.57 -7.86
N SER A 77 5.61 -8.48 -6.66
CA SER A 77 5.80 -7.23 -5.92
C SER A 77 7.00 -6.41 -6.40
N ILE A 78 8.08 -7.08 -6.85
CA ILE A 78 9.30 -6.41 -7.32
C ILE A 78 9.04 -5.67 -8.64
N GLY A 79 8.21 -6.22 -9.53
CA GLY A 79 7.88 -5.61 -10.83
C GLY A 79 7.42 -4.16 -10.73
N PRO A 80 6.32 -3.86 -10.02
CA PRO A 80 5.82 -2.49 -9.81
C PRO A 80 6.83 -1.54 -9.20
N LEU A 81 7.63 -2.00 -8.21
CA LEU A 81 8.69 -1.20 -7.58
C LEU A 81 9.79 -0.81 -8.56
N LYS A 82 10.29 -1.76 -9.36
CA LYS A 82 11.27 -1.50 -10.42
C LYS A 82 10.72 -0.58 -11.51
N HIS A 83 9.46 -0.78 -11.91
CA HIS A 83 8.79 0.08 -12.89
C HIS A 83 8.71 1.52 -12.38
N ALA A 84 8.24 1.72 -11.15
CA ALA A 84 8.16 3.03 -10.52
C ALA A 84 9.54 3.70 -10.48
N LYS A 85 10.57 2.99 -10.02
CA LYS A 85 11.96 3.48 -9.98
C LYS A 85 12.46 3.94 -11.36
N ALA A 86 12.20 3.16 -12.40
CA ALA A 86 12.67 3.47 -13.77
C ALA A 86 11.99 4.72 -14.36
N HIS A 87 10.73 4.99 -13.97
CA HIS A 87 9.93 6.08 -14.55
C HIS A 87 9.86 7.33 -13.67
N LEU A 88 10.26 7.23 -12.40
CA LEU A 88 10.07 8.28 -11.38
C LEU A 88 10.62 9.64 -11.81
N ALA A 89 11.83 9.68 -12.37
CA ALA A 89 12.45 10.94 -12.83
C ALA A 89 11.60 11.65 -13.91
N LYS A 90 10.92 10.86 -14.75
CA LYS A 90 9.99 11.40 -15.76
C LYS A 90 8.70 11.90 -15.11
N TRP A 91 8.13 11.12 -14.17
CA TRP A 91 6.87 11.47 -13.50
C TRP A 91 6.97 12.71 -12.61
N MET A 92 8.16 13.00 -12.06
CA MET A 92 8.40 14.18 -11.24
C MET A 92 8.61 15.47 -12.04
N LYS A 93 8.66 15.41 -13.38
CA LYS A 93 8.85 16.62 -14.20
C LYS A 93 7.60 17.50 -14.16
N THR A 94 7.83 18.80 -13.95
CA THR A 94 6.81 19.82 -14.10
C THR A 94 6.30 19.87 -15.55
N GLU A 95 5.00 19.88 -15.72
CA GLU A 95 4.35 19.98 -17.01
C GLU A 95 3.93 21.43 -17.29
N LYS A 96 4.46 22.02 -18.36
CA LYS A 96 4.04 23.34 -18.81
C LYS A 96 2.63 23.29 -19.41
N ARG A 97 1.84 24.30 -19.12
CA ARG A 97 0.48 24.47 -19.65
C ARG A 97 0.39 25.81 -20.39
N LYS A 98 -0.57 25.92 -21.31
CA LYS A 98 -0.89 27.18 -21.97
C LYS A 98 -1.62 28.12 -21.01
N THR A 99 -1.28 29.38 -21.02
CA THR A 99 -2.04 30.43 -20.31
C THR A 99 -3.35 30.74 -21.04
N THR A 100 -4.38 31.11 -20.28
CA THR A 100 -5.66 31.53 -20.85
C THR A 100 -6.02 32.91 -20.26
N PRO A 101 -6.20 33.93 -21.09
CA PRO A 101 -5.96 34.01 -22.54
C PRO A 101 -4.46 33.90 -22.90
N ALA A 102 -4.16 33.39 -24.10
CA ALA A 102 -2.78 33.11 -24.53
C ALA A 102 -1.89 34.35 -24.54
N ILE A 103 -2.47 35.55 -24.74
CA ILE A 103 -1.75 36.81 -24.74
C ILE A 103 -1.00 37.09 -23.43
N LEU A 104 -1.48 36.56 -22.30
CA LEU A 104 -0.78 36.71 -21.03
C LEU A 104 0.61 36.06 -21.04
N GLY A 105 0.81 35.02 -21.85
CA GLY A 105 2.12 34.42 -22.04
C GLY A 105 3.15 35.37 -22.65
N LEU A 106 2.73 36.32 -23.51
CA LEU A 106 3.61 37.34 -24.08
C LEU A 106 4.08 38.34 -23.00
N PHE A 107 3.33 38.50 -21.94
CA PHE A 107 3.66 39.35 -20.78
C PHE A 107 4.33 38.56 -19.64
N GLY A 108 4.83 37.34 -19.92
CA GLY A 108 5.60 36.54 -18.97
C GLY A 108 4.78 35.67 -18.02
N ALA A 109 3.44 35.55 -18.19
CA ALA A 109 2.64 34.62 -17.40
C ALA A 109 3.00 33.16 -17.73
N ARG A 110 3.03 32.32 -16.69
CA ARG A 110 3.34 30.89 -16.80
C ARG A 110 2.25 30.09 -16.13
N ALA A 111 1.92 28.94 -16.70
CA ALA A 111 1.04 27.96 -16.11
C ALA A 111 1.74 26.60 -16.12
N GLU A 112 1.74 25.92 -14.97
CA GLU A 112 2.46 24.67 -14.77
C GLU A 112 1.65 23.72 -13.90
N VAL A 113 1.80 22.41 -14.12
CA VAL A 113 1.32 21.35 -13.24
C VAL A 113 2.52 20.73 -12.56
N GLN A 114 2.52 20.77 -11.23
CA GLN A 114 3.52 20.10 -10.40
C GLN A 114 2.85 19.02 -9.58
N TYR A 115 3.35 17.78 -9.69
CA TYR A 115 2.85 16.65 -8.89
C TYR A 115 3.49 16.66 -7.52
N GLN A 116 2.66 16.79 -6.49
CA GLN A 116 3.08 16.83 -5.09
C GLN A 116 2.56 15.61 -4.32
N PRO A 117 3.28 15.12 -3.29
CA PRO A 117 2.74 14.10 -2.40
C PRO A 117 1.50 14.62 -1.67
N LYS A 118 0.53 13.75 -1.45
CA LYS A 118 -0.68 14.08 -0.68
C LYS A 118 -0.41 14.18 0.82
N GLY A 119 0.51 13.37 1.33
CA GLY A 119 0.82 13.28 2.75
C GLY A 119 0.96 11.84 3.23
N VAL A 120 0.03 11.38 4.07
CA VAL A 120 0.01 10.03 4.64
C VAL A 120 -1.09 9.19 3.98
N VAL A 121 -0.72 8.04 3.42
CA VAL A 121 -1.65 7.10 2.78
C VAL A 121 -1.87 5.90 3.69
N GLY A 122 -3.14 5.62 4.04
CA GLY A 122 -3.53 4.39 4.68
C GLY A 122 -3.65 3.25 3.65
N VAL A 123 -3.18 2.06 3.99
CA VAL A 123 -3.29 0.86 3.13
C VAL A 123 -3.90 -0.27 3.94
N ILE A 124 -5.05 -0.78 3.51
CA ILE A 124 -5.65 -2.00 4.06
C ILE A 124 -5.49 -3.10 3.03
N SER A 125 -4.69 -4.11 3.37
CA SER A 125 -4.32 -5.21 2.47
C SER A 125 -5.11 -6.48 2.76
N PRO A 126 -5.43 -7.30 1.74
CA PRO A 126 -6.18 -8.53 1.88
C PRO A 126 -5.28 -9.71 2.25
N TRP A 127 -5.93 -10.86 2.47
CA TRP A 127 -5.27 -12.11 2.89
C TRP A 127 -4.76 -12.99 1.72
N ASN A 128 -5.36 -12.88 0.53
CA ASN A 128 -5.13 -13.85 -0.58
C ASN A 128 -3.73 -13.74 -1.22
N PHE A 129 -3.20 -12.53 -1.37
CA PHE A 129 -1.83 -12.23 -1.79
C PHE A 129 -1.26 -11.12 -0.91
N PRO A 130 -1.02 -11.39 0.39
CA PRO A 130 -0.81 -10.35 1.39
C PRO A 130 0.46 -9.54 1.14
N ILE A 131 1.52 -10.14 0.62
CA ILE A 131 2.76 -9.43 0.28
C ILE A 131 2.56 -8.60 -1.00
N ASN A 132 2.06 -9.21 -2.08
CA ASN A 132 1.89 -8.52 -3.35
C ASN A 132 0.95 -7.32 -3.22
N LEU A 133 -0.23 -7.53 -2.62
CA LEU A 133 -1.26 -6.48 -2.51
C LEU A 133 -0.95 -5.44 -1.40
N THR A 134 0.18 -5.58 -0.72
CA THR A 134 0.77 -4.54 0.12
C THR A 134 1.87 -3.79 -0.63
N PHE A 135 2.85 -4.48 -1.22
CA PHE A 135 4.01 -3.85 -1.83
C PHE A 135 3.73 -3.22 -3.20
N ALA A 136 2.80 -3.78 -4.00
CA ALA A 136 2.45 -3.21 -5.30
C ALA A 136 1.82 -1.80 -5.18
N PRO A 137 0.83 -1.54 -4.30
CA PRO A 137 0.36 -0.18 -4.04
C PRO A 137 1.43 0.74 -3.47
N LEU A 138 2.32 0.23 -2.59
CA LEU A 138 3.42 1.00 -2.03
C LEU A 138 4.36 1.56 -3.11
N ALA A 139 4.54 0.87 -4.23
CA ALA A 139 5.34 1.38 -5.34
C ALA A 139 4.85 2.77 -5.80
N GLY A 140 3.55 2.94 -5.99
CA GLY A 140 2.95 4.23 -6.34
C GLY A 140 2.97 5.25 -5.20
N ILE A 141 2.69 4.81 -3.97
CA ILE A 141 2.67 5.66 -2.77
C ILE A 141 4.04 6.31 -2.55
N LEU A 142 5.10 5.50 -2.55
CA LEU A 142 6.47 5.96 -2.31
C LEU A 142 7.03 6.75 -3.49
N ALA A 143 6.72 6.35 -4.73
CA ALA A 143 7.08 7.10 -5.93
C ALA A 143 6.46 8.50 -5.93
N ALA A 144 5.22 8.64 -5.49
CA ALA A 144 4.58 9.95 -5.33
C ALA A 144 5.16 10.76 -4.16
N GLY A 145 5.98 10.15 -3.28
CA GLY A 145 6.61 10.80 -2.14
C GLY A 145 5.75 10.85 -0.89
N ASN A 146 4.72 10.00 -0.81
CA ASN A 146 3.88 9.89 0.37
C ASN A 146 4.52 9.00 1.44
N ARG A 147 4.05 9.14 2.67
CA ARG A 147 4.26 8.24 3.81
C ARG A 147 3.14 7.22 3.85
N ALA A 148 3.32 6.10 4.53
CA ALA A 148 2.31 5.05 4.58
C ALA A 148 2.08 4.49 5.98
N MET A 149 0.82 4.22 6.31
CA MET A 149 0.44 3.29 7.36
C MET A 149 -0.23 2.08 6.72
N ILE A 150 0.11 0.89 7.17
CA ILE A 150 -0.34 -0.36 6.57
C ILE A 150 -1.07 -1.18 7.64
N LYS A 151 -2.30 -1.61 7.33
CA LYS A 151 -3.05 -2.60 8.12
C LYS A 151 -3.17 -3.88 7.28
N PRO A 152 -2.27 -4.88 7.47
CA PRO A 152 -2.40 -6.17 6.80
C PRO A 152 -3.57 -6.96 7.37
N SER A 153 -3.96 -8.03 6.67
CA SER A 153 -5.10 -8.85 7.06
C SER A 153 -4.84 -9.66 8.34
N GLU A 154 -5.82 -9.72 9.20
CA GLU A 154 -5.84 -10.59 10.39
C GLU A 154 -5.94 -12.09 10.04
N PHE A 155 -6.35 -12.43 8.83
CA PHE A 155 -6.43 -13.82 8.36
C PHE A 155 -5.07 -14.43 7.98
N THR A 156 -4.02 -13.60 7.91
CA THR A 156 -2.65 -14.03 7.65
C THR A 156 -1.71 -13.50 8.73
N PRO A 157 -1.86 -13.96 9.98
CA PRO A 157 -1.16 -13.39 11.13
C PRO A 157 0.35 -13.57 11.06
N ALA A 158 0.86 -14.73 10.64
CA ALA A 158 2.30 -14.97 10.53
C ALA A 158 2.94 -14.04 9.49
N THR A 159 2.29 -13.87 8.33
CA THR A 159 2.75 -12.95 7.28
C THR A 159 2.66 -11.49 7.75
N SER A 160 1.61 -11.12 8.47
CA SER A 160 1.41 -9.76 8.99
C SER A 160 2.47 -9.38 10.02
N GLU A 161 2.81 -10.29 10.94
CA GLU A 161 3.88 -10.09 11.92
C GLU A 161 5.27 -10.02 11.25
N LEU A 162 5.50 -10.85 10.23
CA LEU A 162 6.73 -10.77 9.44
C LEU A 162 6.83 -9.42 8.73
N MET A 163 5.77 -8.95 8.08
CA MET A 163 5.76 -7.63 7.45
C MET A 163 6.07 -6.50 8.44
N ALA A 164 5.49 -6.54 9.63
CA ALA A 164 5.77 -5.54 10.66
C ALA A 164 7.26 -5.51 11.01
N LYS A 165 7.89 -6.67 11.20
CA LYS A 165 9.34 -6.78 11.46
C LYS A 165 10.18 -6.30 10.29
N MET A 166 9.84 -6.72 9.08
CA MET A 166 10.54 -6.33 7.85
C MET A 166 10.56 -4.80 7.67
N PHE A 167 9.40 -4.16 7.74
CA PHE A 167 9.33 -2.71 7.57
C PHE A 167 10.05 -1.96 8.69
N ALA A 168 9.88 -2.37 9.94
CA ALA A 168 10.54 -1.74 11.09
C ALA A 168 12.08 -1.85 11.04
N SER A 169 12.64 -2.83 10.33
CA SER A 169 14.09 -3.00 10.20
C SER A 169 14.76 -1.93 9.32
N VAL A 170 14.02 -1.32 8.39
CA VAL A 170 14.59 -0.39 7.39
C VAL A 170 13.86 0.95 7.27
N PHE A 171 12.66 1.09 7.84
CA PHE A 171 11.88 2.33 7.84
C PHE A 171 11.57 2.76 9.27
N SER A 172 11.57 4.06 9.50
CA SER A 172 11.03 4.63 10.73
C SER A 172 9.51 4.71 10.67
N ASP A 173 8.84 4.78 11.83
CA ASP A 173 7.39 5.02 11.90
C ASP A 173 6.96 6.31 11.20
N GLU A 174 7.85 7.28 11.06
CA GLU A 174 7.58 8.50 10.30
C GLU A 174 7.49 8.27 8.81
N GLU A 175 8.09 7.20 8.27
CA GLU A 175 8.11 6.88 6.85
C GLU A 175 7.04 5.83 6.50
N ILE A 176 7.14 4.64 7.11
CA ILE A 176 6.18 3.53 6.96
C ILE A 176 5.95 2.87 8.31
N ALA A 177 4.70 2.70 8.70
CA ALA A 177 4.32 1.94 9.90
C ALA A 177 3.34 0.82 9.53
N VAL A 178 3.51 -0.35 10.15
CA VAL A 178 2.60 -1.51 10.00
C VAL A 178 1.85 -1.71 11.30
N ILE A 179 0.53 -1.77 11.21
CA ILE A 179 -0.38 -1.95 12.33
C ILE A 179 -1.04 -3.32 12.22
N THR A 180 -0.64 -4.25 13.07
CA THR A 180 -1.28 -5.57 13.16
C THR A 180 -2.49 -5.52 14.10
N GLY A 181 -3.40 -6.46 13.96
CA GLY A 181 -4.57 -6.59 14.83
C GLY A 181 -5.82 -7.06 14.10
N GLY A 182 -6.86 -7.33 14.86
CA GLY A 182 -8.12 -7.89 14.40
C GLY A 182 -9.03 -6.91 13.65
N PRO A 183 -10.30 -7.33 13.42
CA PRO A 183 -11.29 -6.51 12.71
C PRO A 183 -11.55 -5.15 13.38
N GLU A 184 -11.50 -5.10 14.70
CA GLU A 184 -11.68 -3.87 15.49
C GLU A 184 -10.59 -2.83 15.20
N VAL A 185 -9.34 -3.28 15.01
CA VAL A 185 -8.22 -2.42 14.59
C VAL A 185 -8.44 -1.94 13.15
N GLY A 186 -8.94 -2.81 12.26
CA GLY A 186 -9.30 -2.44 10.89
C GLY A 186 -10.40 -1.38 10.82
N GLN A 187 -11.41 -1.49 11.68
CA GLN A 187 -12.49 -0.49 11.81
C GLN A 187 -11.94 0.85 12.29
N ALA A 188 -11.17 0.87 13.37
CA ALA A 188 -10.54 2.07 13.91
C ALA A 188 -9.58 2.72 12.89
N PHE A 189 -8.80 1.90 12.17
CA PHE A 189 -7.90 2.36 11.10
C PHE A 189 -8.66 3.06 9.97
N SER A 190 -9.82 2.52 9.57
CA SER A 190 -10.65 3.10 8.51
C SER A 190 -11.21 4.49 8.86
N GLY A 191 -11.34 4.80 10.14
CA GLY A 191 -11.80 6.10 10.65
C GLY A 191 -10.69 7.14 10.83
N LEU A 192 -9.43 6.81 10.54
CA LEU A 192 -8.32 7.77 10.68
C LEU A 192 -8.33 8.82 9.55
N ALA A 193 -7.96 10.04 9.88
CA ALA A 193 -7.92 11.18 8.95
C ALA A 193 -6.68 11.13 8.03
N PHE A 194 -6.57 10.10 7.19
CA PHE A 194 -5.54 10.00 6.16
C PHE A 194 -5.71 11.05 5.06
N ASP A 195 -4.66 11.31 4.28
CA ASP A 195 -4.73 12.18 3.11
C ASP A 195 -5.18 11.39 1.85
N HIS A 196 -5.13 10.07 1.91
CA HIS A 196 -5.72 9.10 0.98
C HIS A 196 -5.73 7.71 1.64
N MET A 197 -6.64 6.83 1.20
CA MET A 197 -6.63 5.44 1.64
C MET A 197 -6.80 4.50 0.46
N ILE A 198 -6.06 3.39 0.46
CA ILE A 198 -6.21 2.28 -0.47
C ILE A 198 -6.75 1.07 0.30
N PHE A 199 -7.83 0.52 -0.19
CA PHE A 199 -8.44 -0.69 0.35
C PHE A 199 -8.52 -1.75 -0.73
N THR A 200 -7.98 -2.94 -0.45
CA THR A 200 -8.15 -4.13 -1.30
C THR A 200 -8.89 -5.20 -0.51
N GLY A 201 -10.04 -5.66 -1.01
CA GLY A 201 -10.83 -6.68 -0.32
C GLY A 201 -12.26 -6.83 -0.82
N ALA A 202 -13.13 -7.35 0.04
CA ALA A 202 -14.53 -7.62 -0.30
C ALA A 202 -15.37 -6.34 -0.41
N THR A 203 -16.26 -6.28 -1.42
CA THR A 203 -17.18 -5.14 -1.64
C THR A 203 -18.02 -4.80 -0.42
N GLY A 204 -18.45 -5.82 0.35
CA GLY A 204 -19.20 -5.60 1.60
C GLY A 204 -18.40 -4.80 2.61
N VAL A 205 -17.13 -5.15 2.82
CA VAL A 205 -16.22 -4.45 3.74
C VAL A 205 -15.89 -3.05 3.22
N ALA A 206 -15.67 -2.89 1.92
CA ALA A 206 -15.40 -1.60 1.29
C ALA A 206 -16.47 -0.56 1.61
N ARG A 207 -17.75 -0.95 1.66
CA ARG A 207 -18.84 -0.03 2.05
C ARG A 207 -18.70 0.51 3.48
N HIS A 208 -18.19 -0.31 4.40
CA HIS A 208 -17.91 0.13 5.78
C HIS A 208 -16.71 1.07 5.81
N VAL A 209 -15.64 0.73 5.09
CA VAL A 209 -14.45 1.60 4.95
C VAL A 209 -14.84 2.96 4.36
N MET A 210 -15.66 2.98 3.30
CA MET A 210 -16.15 4.22 2.68
C MET A 210 -16.91 5.09 3.67
N ARG A 211 -17.82 4.51 4.47
CA ARG A 211 -18.59 5.27 5.47
C ARG A 211 -17.66 5.86 6.54
N ALA A 212 -16.72 5.07 7.07
CA ALA A 212 -15.79 5.55 8.08
C ALA A 212 -14.87 6.66 7.54
N ALA A 213 -14.34 6.50 6.32
CA ALA A 213 -13.48 7.48 5.66
C ALA A 213 -14.21 8.79 5.33
N ALA A 214 -15.53 8.74 5.06
CA ALA A 214 -16.34 9.91 4.75
C ALA A 214 -16.41 10.92 5.90
N GLU A 215 -16.35 10.48 7.16
CA GLU A 215 -16.36 11.36 8.34
C GLU A 215 -15.17 12.36 8.33
N ASN A 216 -14.05 11.97 7.72
CA ASN A 216 -12.87 12.81 7.58
C ASN A 216 -12.60 13.25 6.13
N LEU A 217 -13.56 13.04 5.21
CA LEU A 217 -13.45 13.35 3.78
C LEU A 217 -12.20 12.71 3.12
N VAL A 218 -11.80 11.51 3.58
CA VAL A 218 -10.63 10.80 3.05
C VAL A 218 -10.94 10.23 1.67
N PRO A 219 -10.20 10.61 0.62
CA PRO A 219 -10.34 10.02 -0.71
C PRO A 219 -9.90 8.55 -0.70
N LEU A 220 -10.63 7.70 -1.44
CA LEU A 220 -10.38 6.26 -1.48
C LEU A 220 -10.00 5.77 -2.87
N THR A 221 -9.11 4.79 -2.91
CA THR A 221 -8.94 3.84 -4.03
C THR A 221 -9.39 2.46 -3.54
N LEU A 222 -10.35 1.88 -4.24
CA LEU A 222 -10.94 0.59 -3.87
C LEU A 222 -10.62 -0.45 -4.93
N GLU A 223 -9.89 -1.49 -4.53
CA GLU A 223 -9.61 -2.67 -5.34
C GLU A 223 -10.46 -3.83 -4.81
N LEU A 224 -11.46 -4.25 -5.59
CA LEU A 224 -12.50 -5.14 -5.13
C LEU A 224 -12.58 -6.40 -6.00
N GLY A 225 -13.28 -7.41 -5.50
CA GLY A 225 -13.56 -8.61 -6.24
C GLY A 225 -14.51 -8.36 -7.42
N GLY A 226 -14.47 -9.26 -8.38
CA GLY A 226 -15.33 -9.25 -9.56
C GLY A 226 -15.76 -10.67 -9.93
N LYS A 227 -16.54 -10.78 -11.01
CA LYS A 227 -16.97 -12.06 -11.59
C LYS A 227 -16.26 -12.25 -12.92
N SER A 228 -15.11 -12.92 -12.90
CA SER A 228 -14.38 -13.26 -14.11
C SER A 228 -15.17 -14.33 -14.89
N PRO A 229 -15.48 -14.12 -16.18
CA PRO A 229 -16.15 -15.12 -16.99
C PRO A 229 -15.24 -16.30 -17.27
N VAL A 230 -15.80 -17.53 -17.24
CA VAL A 230 -15.14 -18.75 -17.66
C VAL A 230 -15.82 -19.24 -18.92
N ILE A 231 -15.06 -19.44 -20.00
CA ILE A 231 -15.55 -19.95 -21.26
C ILE A 231 -15.00 -21.36 -21.45
N LEU A 232 -15.90 -22.36 -21.48
CA LEU A 232 -15.56 -23.76 -21.76
C LEU A 232 -15.83 -24.02 -23.23
N GLY A 233 -14.79 -24.30 -24.01
CA GLY A 233 -14.92 -24.71 -25.42
C GLY A 233 -15.43 -26.14 -25.55
N ASN A 234 -15.99 -26.51 -26.75
CA ASN A 234 -16.55 -27.83 -26.98
C ASN A 234 -15.56 -29.00 -26.86
N SER A 235 -14.25 -28.72 -26.94
CA SER A 235 -13.17 -29.71 -26.76
C SER A 235 -12.72 -29.89 -25.31
N ALA A 236 -13.32 -29.15 -24.36
CA ALA A 236 -12.95 -29.27 -22.96
C ALA A 236 -13.55 -30.52 -22.31
N ASP A 237 -12.81 -31.13 -21.38
CA ASP A 237 -13.37 -32.13 -20.47
C ASP A 237 -14.20 -31.43 -19.40
N PHE A 238 -15.53 -31.44 -19.58
CA PHE A 238 -16.46 -30.75 -18.68
C PHE A 238 -16.46 -31.35 -17.27
N ALA A 239 -16.20 -32.65 -17.10
CA ALA A 239 -16.13 -33.28 -15.79
C ALA A 239 -14.92 -32.77 -15.00
N THR A 240 -13.76 -32.70 -15.63
CA THR A 240 -12.55 -32.10 -15.03
C THR A 240 -12.73 -30.61 -14.77
N ALA A 241 -13.33 -29.85 -15.68
CA ALA A 241 -13.56 -28.42 -15.53
C ALA A 241 -14.53 -28.11 -14.37
N ALA A 242 -15.55 -28.94 -14.15
CA ALA A 242 -16.50 -28.76 -13.06
C ALA A 242 -15.91 -29.14 -11.68
N ALA A 243 -14.89 -29.99 -11.63
CA ALA A 243 -14.24 -30.43 -10.40
C ALA A 243 -13.14 -29.48 -9.90
N ARG A 244 -12.75 -28.49 -10.70
CA ARG A 244 -11.69 -27.49 -10.40
C ARG A 244 -12.26 -26.11 -10.16
#